data_7154d170e0c555a5bd922d8109c4e96c
#
_entry.id   7154d170e0c555a5bd922d8109c4e96c
#
_cell.length_a   1.000
_cell.length_b   1.000
_cell.length_c   1.000
_cell.angle_alpha   90.00
_cell.angle_beta   90.00
_cell.angle_gamma   90.00
#
_symmetry.space_group_name_H-M   'P 1'
#
loop_
_entity.id
_entity.type
_entity.pdbx_description
1 polymer ?
#
loop_
_entity_poly.entity_id
_entity_poly.type
_entity_poly.pdbx_seq_one_letter_code
_entity_poly.pdbx_strand_id
1 'polypeptide(L)'
;LPGDVMKELGGVVGAYATADLLPGDYVLHSKISDQPPGADTYLYQLDGNKQAISVTVKSFAAGVSGKLRSGDIVSILAPDYRKMGETVIPQELQYVQVIAVTDSTGVDANTETGNKEKEKSLPATLTLLATPIQCKVLAELETEGNLHAALVFRGKTETAGQFIAAQEQLLERLYPTEEAADEKAGETQAQDGKNTEGEETTETEGTKEEQNA
;
A
#
# COMPACT_ATOMS: atom_id res chain seq x y z
N LEU A 1 10.06 -30.63 32.71
CA LEU A 1 9.64 -29.35 32.12
C LEU A 1 9.00 -29.63 30.78
N PRO A 2 7.88 -28.96 30.43
CA PRO A 2 7.34 -29.00 29.10
C PRO A 2 8.40 -28.59 28.06
N GLY A 3 8.42 -29.19 26.88
CA GLY A 3 9.42 -28.91 25.85
C GLY A 3 9.36 -27.51 25.27
N ASP A 4 8.21 -26.83 25.48
CA ASP A 4 7.85 -25.51 24.95
C ASP A 4 8.05 -24.38 25.99
N VAL A 5 8.74 -24.65 27.12
CA VAL A 5 9.01 -23.63 28.15
C VAL A 5 10.06 -22.65 27.70
N MET A 6 9.76 -21.34 27.87
CA MET A 6 10.73 -20.27 27.71
C MET A 6 11.86 -20.43 28.73
N LYS A 7 13.10 -20.49 28.24
CA LYS A 7 14.28 -20.70 29.09
C LYS A 7 15.04 -19.38 29.38
N GLU A 8 14.77 -18.36 28.61
CA GLU A 8 15.46 -17.07 28.68
C GLU A 8 14.46 -15.92 28.90
N LEU A 9 14.76 -15.06 29.85
CA LEU A 9 13.92 -13.92 30.18
C LEU A 9 13.82 -12.92 28.99
N GLY A 10 14.87 -12.80 28.19
CA GLY A 10 14.92 -11.88 27.05
C GLY A 10 13.86 -12.15 25.98
N GLY A 11 13.41 -13.40 25.84
CA GLY A 11 12.33 -13.76 24.93
C GLY A 11 10.91 -13.54 25.49
N VAL A 12 10.80 -13.15 26.77
CA VAL A 12 9.51 -12.90 27.45
C VAL A 12 9.28 -11.42 27.67
N VAL A 13 10.35 -10.68 27.96
CA VAL A 13 10.27 -9.25 28.22
C VAL A 13 9.89 -8.50 26.95
N GLY A 14 8.78 -7.76 26.99
CA GLY A 14 8.23 -7.06 25.83
C GLY A 14 7.24 -7.85 25.00
N ALA A 15 7.08 -9.16 25.26
CA ALA A 15 6.04 -9.98 24.63
C ALA A 15 4.69 -9.82 25.32
N TYR A 16 3.63 -10.16 24.58
CA TYR A 16 2.24 -10.14 25.07
C TYR A 16 1.78 -11.53 25.41
N ALA A 17 1.04 -11.69 26.52
CA ALA A 17 0.40 -12.95 26.88
C ALA A 17 -0.84 -13.19 25.99
N THR A 18 -0.93 -14.37 25.38
CA THR A 18 -2.09 -14.81 24.57
C THR A 18 -3.11 -15.59 25.38
N ALA A 19 -2.81 -15.90 26.65
CA ALA A 19 -3.67 -16.57 27.59
C ALA A 19 -3.34 -16.09 29.01
N ASP A 20 -4.27 -16.30 29.94
CA ASP A 20 -4.05 -16.01 31.36
C ASP A 20 -2.83 -16.78 31.90
N LEU A 21 -1.97 -16.07 32.61
CA LEU A 21 -0.82 -16.60 33.32
C LEU A 21 -1.03 -16.40 34.81
N LEU A 22 -1.05 -17.49 35.59
CA LEU A 22 -1.19 -17.45 37.04
C LEU A 22 0.19 -17.59 37.71
N PRO A 23 0.34 -17.08 38.95
CA PRO A 23 1.57 -17.29 39.72
C PRO A 23 1.91 -18.79 39.82
N GLY A 24 3.10 -19.16 39.36
CA GLY A 24 3.55 -20.57 39.32
C GLY A 24 3.41 -21.24 37.96
N ASP A 25 2.75 -20.61 36.98
CA ASP A 25 2.67 -21.15 35.62
C ASP A 25 4.02 -21.04 34.90
N TYR A 26 4.26 -21.99 34.01
CA TYR A 26 5.35 -21.89 33.06
C TYR A 26 4.95 -20.95 31.91
N VAL A 27 5.84 -20.04 31.55
CA VAL A 27 5.70 -19.26 30.33
C VAL A 27 6.11 -20.16 29.16
N LEU A 28 5.14 -20.46 28.29
CA LEU A 28 5.33 -21.28 27.09
C LEU A 28 5.43 -20.37 25.85
N HIS A 29 6.18 -20.79 24.83
CA HIS A 29 6.20 -20.09 23.53
C HIS A 29 4.79 -19.94 22.94
N SER A 30 3.94 -20.95 23.11
CA SER A 30 2.54 -20.93 22.66
C SER A 30 1.63 -19.95 23.42
N LYS A 31 2.07 -19.44 24.57
CA LYS A 31 1.31 -18.47 25.42
C LYS A 31 1.79 -17.04 25.29
N ILE A 32 2.74 -16.76 24.42
CA ILE A 32 3.27 -15.41 24.19
C ILE A 32 3.26 -15.07 22.71
N SER A 33 3.17 -13.77 22.40
CA SER A 33 3.20 -13.22 21.05
C SER A 33 3.97 -11.93 21.05
N ASP A 34 4.61 -11.61 19.95
CA ASP A 34 5.26 -10.30 19.73
C ASP A 34 4.22 -9.21 19.41
N GLN A 35 2.96 -9.59 19.19
CA GLN A 35 1.88 -8.66 18.92
C GLN A 35 0.81 -8.72 20.01
N PRO A 36 0.18 -7.59 20.36
CA PRO A 36 -0.89 -7.56 21.33
C PRO A 36 -2.07 -8.39 20.84
N PRO A 37 -2.72 -9.16 21.72
CA PRO A 37 -3.95 -9.87 21.40
C PRO A 37 -5.09 -8.86 21.17
N GLY A 38 -5.89 -9.07 20.14
CA GLY A 38 -7.07 -8.24 19.88
C GLY A 38 -7.45 -8.20 18.40
N ALA A 39 -8.62 -7.64 18.13
CA ALA A 39 -9.14 -7.46 16.78
C ALA A 39 -8.30 -6.46 15.97
N ASP A 40 -7.64 -5.52 16.66
CA ASP A 40 -6.90 -4.41 16.03
C ASP A 40 -5.40 -4.69 15.87
N THR A 41 -4.98 -5.96 15.95
CA THR A 41 -3.56 -6.36 15.87
C THR A 41 -2.87 -5.84 14.62
N TYR A 42 -3.58 -5.70 13.50
CA TYR A 42 -3.06 -5.15 12.25
C TYR A 42 -2.62 -3.69 12.35
N LEU A 43 -3.14 -2.89 13.30
CA LEU A 43 -2.74 -1.51 13.51
C LEU A 43 -1.35 -1.38 14.17
N TYR A 44 -0.92 -2.39 14.90
CA TYR A 44 0.41 -2.41 15.52
C TYR A 44 1.54 -2.73 14.53
N GLN A 45 1.19 -3.11 13.28
CA GLN A 45 2.16 -3.35 12.22
C GLN A 45 2.48 -2.09 11.40
N LEU A 46 1.90 -0.94 11.75
CA LEU A 46 2.19 0.33 11.10
C LEU A 46 3.60 0.80 11.50
N ASP A 47 4.46 0.96 10.50
CA ASP A 47 5.87 1.38 10.65
C ASP A 47 6.09 2.89 10.50
N GLY A 48 5.01 3.66 10.29
CA GLY A 48 5.05 5.09 10.05
C GLY A 48 5.18 5.50 8.58
N ASN A 49 5.53 4.58 7.68
CA ASN A 49 5.59 4.85 6.23
C ASN A 49 4.21 4.77 5.59
N LYS A 50 3.35 3.93 6.14
CA LYS A 50 1.97 3.74 5.72
C LYS A 50 1.00 4.08 6.84
N GLN A 51 -0.22 4.36 6.47
CA GLN A 51 -1.32 4.75 7.34
C GLN A 51 -2.50 3.80 7.12
N ALA A 52 -3.28 3.58 8.16
CA ALA A 52 -4.57 2.94 8.07
C ALA A 52 -5.64 4.01 7.83
N ILE A 53 -6.43 3.86 6.78
CA ILE A 53 -7.56 4.75 6.48
C ILE A 53 -8.79 3.92 6.18
N SER A 54 -9.93 4.32 6.74
CA SER A 54 -11.20 3.66 6.48
C SER A 54 -12.04 4.45 5.48
N VAL A 55 -12.67 3.73 4.55
CA VAL A 55 -13.60 4.26 3.56
C VAL A 55 -14.93 3.52 3.63
N THR A 56 -16.02 4.25 3.41
CA THR A 56 -17.38 3.71 3.50
C THR A 56 -17.76 2.93 2.25
N VAL A 57 -18.32 1.74 2.43
CA VAL A 57 -18.95 0.92 1.38
C VAL A 57 -20.45 1.16 1.39
N LYS A 58 -20.96 1.95 0.46
CA LYS A 58 -22.36 2.38 0.44
C LYS A 58 -23.37 1.30 0.01
N SER A 59 -22.90 0.26 -0.68
CA SER A 59 -23.77 -0.83 -1.16
C SER A 59 -23.00 -2.13 -1.25
N PHE A 60 -23.71 -3.26 -1.31
CA PHE A 60 -23.09 -4.57 -1.56
C PHE A 60 -22.24 -4.58 -2.84
N ALA A 61 -22.72 -3.95 -3.90
CA ALA A 61 -22.03 -3.89 -5.18
C ALA A 61 -20.71 -3.14 -5.09
N ALA A 62 -20.65 -2.07 -4.28
CA ALA A 62 -19.45 -1.26 -4.10
C ALA A 62 -18.32 -1.97 -3.34
N GLY A 63 -18.61 -3.07 -2.63
CA GLY A 63 -17.66 -3.84 -1.83
C GLY A 63 -17.63 -5.34 -2.18
N VAL A 64 -17.72 -5.69 -3.46
CA VAL A 64 -17.66 -7.08 -3.95
C VAL A 64 -18.67 -8.00 -3.21
N SER A 65 -19.89 -7.50 -3.06
CA SER A 65 -20.99 -8.22 -2.39
C SER A 65 -20.64 -8.69 -0.97
N GLY A 66 -19.89 -7.88 -0.23
CA GLY A 66 -19.50 -8.20 1.14
C GLY A 66 -18.52 -9.36 1.26
N LYS A 67 -17.75 -9.63 0.21
CA LYS A 67 -16.81 -10.77 0.19
C LYS A 67 -15.36 -10.38 0.38
N LEU A 68 -15.06 -9.08 0.51
CA LEU A 68 -13.71 -8.62 0.79
C LEU A 68 -13.25 -9.07 2.18
N ARG A 69 -11.94 -9.28 2.32
CA ARG A 69 -11.28 -9.76 3.55
C ARG A 69 -9.98 -9.02 3.76
N SER A 70 -9.47 -9.08 4.98
CA SER A 70 -8.09 -8.69 5.28
C SER A 70 -7.11 -9.49 4.40
N GLY A 71 -6.09 -8.82 3.88
CA GLY A 71 -5.09 -9.37 2.96
C GLY A 71 -5.44 -9.26 1.48
N ASP A 72 -6.67 -8.85 1.12
CA ASP A 72 -7.04 -8.62 -0.28
C ASP A 72 -6.30 -7.42 -0.86
N ILE A 73 -5.98 -7.50 -2.15
CA ILE A 73 -5.54 -6.36 -2.95
C ILE A 73 -6.72 -5.90 -3.79
N VAL A 74 -7.05 -4.63 -3.69
CA VAL A 74 -8.17 -4.00 -4.40
C VAL A 74 -7.69 -2.82 -5.24
N SER A 75 -8.43 -2.54 -6.32
CA SER A 75 -8.41 -1.24 -7.01
C SER A 75 -9.62 -0.43 -6.56
N ILE A 76 -9.44 0.87 -6.37
CA ILE A 76 -10.53 1.78 -6.06
C ILE A 76 -10.95 2.52 -7.33
N LEU A 77 -12.20 2.33 -7.73
CA LEU A 77 -12.82 3.06 -8.82
C LEU A 77 -13.51 4.30 -8.27
N ALA A 78 -13.32 5.41 -8.93
CA ALA A 78 -13.87 6.71 -8.60
C ALA A 78 -14.88 7.14 -9.69
N PRO A 79 -16.19 6.92 -9.52
CA PRO A 79 -17.22 7.43 -10.40
C PRO A 79 -17.28 8.97 -10.36
N ASP A 80 -17.44 9.59 -11.52
CA ASP A 80 -17.48 11.06 -11.66
C ASP A 80 -16.28 11.76 -10.98
N TYR A 81 -15.08 11.18 -11.15
CA TYR A 81 -13.86 11.64 -10.50
C TYR A 81 -13.62 13.12 -10.78
N ARG A 82 -13.49 13.90 -9.69
CA ARG A 82 -13.33 15.35 -9.73
C ARG A 82 -14.40 16.07 -10.57
N LYS A 83 -15.61 15.53 -10.63
CA LYS A 83 -16.77 16.07 -11.37
C LYS A 83 -16.51 16.21 -12.88
N MET A 84 -15.71 15.33 -13.45
CA MET A 84 -15.42 15.32 -14.89
C MET A 84 -16.37 14.40 -15.69
N GLY A 85 -17.34 13.75 -15.04
CA GLY A 85 -18.32 12.87 -15.68
C GLY A 85 -17.78 11.47 -16.04
N GLU A 86 -16.52 11.16 -15.72
CA GLU A 86 -15.86 9.91 -16.06
C GLU A 86 -15.62 9.05 -14.81
N THR A 87 -15.74 7.73 -14.98
CA THR A 87 -15.31 6.78 -13.96
C THR A 87 -13.87 6.36 -14.25
N VAL A 88 -12.98 6.57 -13.30
CA VAL A 88 -11.57 6.23 -13.44
C VAL A 88 -11.09 5.38 -12.27
N ILE A 89 -9.95 4.71 -12.45
CA ILE A 89 -9.14 4.20 -11.37
C ILE A 89 -7.99 5.21 -11.21
N PRO A 90 -7.97 6.01 -10.14
CA PRO A 90 -6.83 6.90 -9.88
C PRO A 90 -5.52 6.11 -9.90
N GLN A 91 -4.47 6.68 -10.47
CA GLN A 91 -3.18 5.99 -10.58
C GLN A 91 -2.62 5.63 -9.19
N GLU A 92 -2.93 6.43 -8.20
CA GLU A 92 -2.57 6.21 -6.81
C GLU A 92 -3.27 4.99 -6.17
N LEU A 93 -4.40 4.56 -6.72
CA LEU A 93 -5.29 3.58 -6.12
C LEU A 93 -5.51 2.32 -6.97
N GLN A 94 -4.54 1.99 -7.84
CA GLN A 94 -4.61 0.77 -8.65
C GLN A 94 -4.45 -0.50 -7.80
N TYR A 95 -3.58 -0.45 -6.79
CA TYR A 95 -3.36 -1.57 -5.88
C TYR A 95 -3.25 -1.07 -4.46
N VAL A 96 -4.27 -1.38 -3.65
CA VAL A 96 -4.32 -1.02 -2.23
C VAL A 96 -4.67 -2.25 -1.42
N GLN A 97 -4.01 -2.46 -0.29
CA GLN A 97 -4.26 -3.61 0.57
C GLN A 97 -5.39 -3.32 1.54
N VAL A 98 -6.35 -4.23 1.64
CA VAL A 98 -7.37 -4.26 2.69
C VAL A 98 -6.75 -4.87 3.94
N ILE A 99 -6.81 -4.16 5.08
CA ILE A 99 -6.32 -4.67 6.36
C ILE A 99 -7.46 -5.06 7.30
N ALA A 100 -8.64 -4.45 7.16
CA ALA A 100 -9.84 -4.87 7.86
C ALA A 100 -11.10 -4.58 7.05
N VAL A 101 -12.15 -5.31 7.34
CA VAL A 101 -13.51 -5.09 6.81
C VAL A 101 -14.44 -5.08 8.01
N THR A 102 -15.12 -3.97 8.24
CA THR A 102 -15.94 -3.76 9.43
C THR A 102 -17.41 -3.64 9.02
N ASP A 103 -18.30 -4.26 9.78
CA ASP A 103 -19.73 -4.16 9.57
C ASP A 103 -20.31 -2.87 10.17
N SER A 104 -21.62 -2.66 10.01
CA SER A 104 -22.32 -1.47 10.51
C SER A 104 -22.37 -1.39 12.05
N THR A 105 -21.98 -2.44 12.76
CA THR A 105 -21.92 -2.48 14.22
C THR A 105 -20.51 -2.20 14.76
N GLY A 106 -19.53 -1.99 13.87
CA GLY A 106 -18.12 -1.75 14.25
C GLY A 106 -17.34 -3.04 14.53
N VAL A 107 -17.89 -4.20 14.17
CA VAL A 107 -17.24 -5.50 14.37
C VAL A 107 -16.57 -5.93 13.07
N ASP A 108 -15.35 -6.46 13.16
CA ASP A 108 -14.64 -7.00 12.00
C ASP A 108 -15.44 -8.12 11.36
N ALA A 109 -15.75 -7.93 10.09
CA ALA A 109 -16.46 -8.89 9.25
C ALA A 109 -15.45 -9.77 8.50
N ASN A 110 -15.89 -11.00 8.15
CA ASN A 110 -15.11 -11.93 7.33
C ASN A 110 -13.75 -12.36 7.93
N THR A 111 -13.62 -12.35 9.25
CA THR A 111 -12.50 -12.98 9.94
C THR A 111 -12.71 -14.51 9.99
N GLU A 112 -11.63 -15.29 9.88
CA GLU A 112 -11.72 -16.77 9.89
C GLU A 112 -12.29 -17.35 11.20
N THR A 113 -12.24 -16.59 12.29
CA THR A 113 -12.75 -16.95 13.62
C THR A 113 -14.22 -16.58 13.84
N GLY A 114 -14.87 -15.92 12.88
CA GLY A 114 -16.28 -15.52 13.00
C GLY A 114 -17.25 -16.71 12.90
N ASN A 115 -18.12 -16.86 13.89
CA ASN A 115 -19.19 -17.84 13.97
C ASN A 115 -19.98 -17.89 12.66
N LYS A 116 -20.08 -19.06 12.02
CA LYS A 116 -20.72 -19.30 10.71
C LYS A 116 -22.21 -18.96 10.63
N GLU A 117 -22.84 -18.56 11.72
CA GLU A 117 -24.30 -18.35 11.84
C GLU A 117 -24.73 -16.88 12.01
N LYS A 118 -23.79 -15.91 12.04
CA LYS A 118 -24.23 -14.50 12.01
C LYS A 118 -24.72 -14.17 10.61
N GLU A 119 -25.98 -13.70 10.52
CA GLU A 119 -26.51 -13.03 9.32
C GLU A 119 -25.41 -12.11 8.77
N LYS A 120 -25.14 -12.25 7.46
CA LYS A 120 -24.14 -11.43 6.77
C LYS A 120 -24.56 -9.97 6.88
N SER A 121 -24.09 -9.29 7.92
CA SER A 121 -24.23 -7.85 8.00
C SER A 121 -23.48 -7.22 6.82
N LEU A 122 -24.04 -6.16 6.28
CA LEU A 122 -23.41 -5.38 5.21
C LEU A 122 -22.06 -4.88 5.72
N PRO A 123 -20.96 -5.12 5.00
CA PRO A 123 -19.72 -4.42 5.29
C PRO A 123 -20.02 -2.92 5.15
N ALA A 124 -19.72 -2.17 6.19
CA ALA A 124 -19.95 -0.73 6.21
C ALA A 124 -18.67 0.03 5.81
N THR A 125 -17.51 -0.48 6.19
CA THR A 125 -16.23 0.16 5.92
C THR A 125 -15.16 -0.84 5.51
N LEU A 126 -14.23 -0.36 4.68
CA LEU A 126 -12.96 -1.02 4.38
C LEU A 126 -11.85 -0.19 5.01
N THR A 127 -11.02 -0.81 5.83
CA THR A 127 -9.78 -0.20 6.29
C THR A 127 -8.64 -0.64 5.38
N LEU A 128 -7.97 0.34 4.80
CA LEU A 128 -6.94 0.19 3.78
C LEU A 128 -5.58 0.60 4.35
N LEU A 129 -4.53 -0.12 3.97
CA LEU A 129 -3.16 0.24 4.22
C LEU A 129 -2.65 1.08 3.05
N ALA A 130 -2.37 2.35 3.29
CA ALA A 130 -2.12 3.33 2.24
C ALA A 130 -0.97 4.27 2.58
N THR A 131 -0.27 4.78 1.58
CA THR A 131 0.69 5.86 1.74
C THR A 131 -0.02 7.18 2.02
N PRO A 132 0.65 8.21 2.54
CA PRO A 132 0.04 9.53 2.77
C PRO A 132 -0.62 10.13 1.52
N ILE A 133 -0.03 9.90 0.34
CA ILE A 133 -0.57 10.37 -0.94
C ILE A 133 -1.88 9.65 -1.28
N GLN A 134 -1.90 8.33 -1.12
CA GLN A 134 -3.11 7.53 -1.31
C GLN A 134 -4.20 7.90 -0.31
N CYS A 135 -3.84 8.15 0.95
CA CYS A 135 -4.78 8.59 1.99
C CYS A 135 -5.47 9.89 1.62
N LYS A 136 -4.74 10.85 1.03
CA LYS A 136 -5.31 12.11 0.55
C LYS A 136 -6.39 11.88 -0.51
N VAL A 137 -6.09 11.07 -1.53
CA VAL A 137 -7.06 10.73 -2.59
C VAL A 137 -8.26 9.97 -2.03
N LEU A 138 -8.04 9.00 -1.12
CA LEU A 138 -9.11 8.25 -0.46
C LEU A 138 -10.03 9.16 0.37
N ALA A 139 -9.48 10.14 1.08
CA ALA A 139 -10.26 11.09 1.86
C ALA A 139 -11.09 12.03 0.96
N GLU A 140 -10.56 12.43 -0.19
CA GLU A 140 -11.32 13.19 -1.20
C GLU A 140 -12.50 12.36 -1.71
N LEU A 141 -12.29 11.10 -2.09
CA LEU A 141 -13.33 10.19 -2.57
C LEU A 141 -14.38 9.87 -1.49
N GLU A 142 -13.97 9.71 -0.23
CA GLU A 142 -14.89 9.52 0.89
C GLU A 142 -15.82 10.72 1.06
N THR A 143 -15.30 11.93 0.93
CA THR A 143 -16.08 13.19 1.00
C THR A 143 -17.07 13.30 -0.16
N GLU A 144 -16.66 12.93 -1.37
CA GLU A 144 -17.55 12.88 -2.55
C GLU A 144 -18.57 11.75 -2.44
N GLY A 145 -18.25 10.74 -1.66
CA GLY A 145 -19.13 9.65 -1.31
C GLY A 145 -19.37 8.65 -2.43
N ASN A 146 -18.52 8.58 -3.43
CA ASN A 146 -18.65 7.70 -4.58
C ASN A 146 -17.34 6.92 -4.79
N LEU A 147 -17.28 5.71 -4.28
CA LEU A 147 -16.19 4.79 -4.56
C LEU A 147 -16.69 3.35 -4.70
N HIS A 148 -16.00 2.57 -5.52
CA HIS A 148 -16.17 1.13 -5.62
C HIS A 148 -14.83 0.44 -5.44
N ALA A 149 -14.79 -0.62 -4.63
CA ALA A 149 -13.65 -1.48 -4.49
C ALA A 149 -13.80 -2.70 -5.42
N ALA A 150 -12.84 -2.91 -6.29
CA ALA A 150 -12.75 -4.10 -7.13
C ALA A 150 -11.62 -5.01 -6.62
N LEU A 151 -11.91 -6.28 -6.38
CA LEU A 151 -10.91 -7.26 -5.97
C LEU A 151 -9.95 -7.56 -7.13
N VAL A 152 -8.66 -7.29 -6.93
CA VAL A 152 -7.59 -7.60 -7.89
C VAL A 152 -6.97 -8.95 -7.57
N PHE A 153 -6.60 -9.18 -6.32
CA PHE A 153 -5.91 -10.39 -5.92
C PHE A 153 -6.28 -10.81 -4.49
N ARG A 154 -6.36 -12.12 -4.31
CA ARG A 154 -6.47 -12.80 -3.02
C ARG A 154 -5.61 -14.05 -3.05
N GLY A 155 -4.69 -14.21 -2.14
CA GLY A 155 -3.81 -15.38 -2.11
C GLY A 155 -2.60 -15.18 -1.23
N LYS A 156 -1.44 -15.68 -1.68
CA LYS A 156 -0.20 -15.64 -0.90
C LYS A 156 0.33 -14.22 -0.73
N THR A 157 0.86 -13.96 0.46
CA THR A 157 1.44 -12.66 0.84
C THR A 157 2.56 -12.21 -0.11
N GLU A 158 3.39 -13.14 -0.59
CA GLU A 158 4.48 -12.81 -1.51
C GLU A 158 3.96 -12.24 -2.84
N THR A 159 2.88 -12.83 -3.38
CA THR A 159 2.26 -12.32 -4.62
C THR A 159 1.51 -11.00 -4.36
N ALA A 160 0.83 -10.87 -3.22
CA ALA A 160 0.20 -9.60 -2.83
C ALA A 160 1.25 -8.49 -2.73
N GLY A 161 2.44 -8.78 -2.17
CA GLY A 161 3.57 -7.86 -2.07
C GLY A 161 4.05 -7.34 -3.43
N GLN A 162 3.97 -8.14 -4.50
CA GLN A 162 4.34 -7.69 -5.86
C GLN A 162 3.42 -6.58 -6.38
N PHE A 163 2.11 -6.67 -6.13
CA PHE A 163 1.16 -5.61 -6.50
C PHE A 163 1.44 -4.32 -5.73
N ILE A 164 1.72 -4.45 -4.43
CA ILE A 164 2.04 -3.28 -3.59
C ILE A 164 3.35 -2.64 -4.04
N ALA A 165 4.39 -3.43 -4.31
CA ALA A 165 5.67 -2.92 -4.82
C ALA A 165 5.50 -2.21 -6.18
N ALA A 166 4.67 -2.74 -7.08
CA ALA A 166 4.36 -2.09 -8.35
C ALA A 166 3.65 -0.74 -8.15
N GLN A 167 2.74 -0.66 -7.17
CA GLN A 167 2.08 0.59 -6.80
C GLN A 167 3.06 1.61 -6.23
N GLU A 168 3.96 1.18 -5.35
CA GLU A 168 4.98 2.06 -4.75
C GLU A 168 5.90 2.64 -5.82
N GLN A 169 6.41 1.81 -6.75
CA GLN A 169 7.20 2.28 -7.88
C GLN A 169 6.45 3.28 -8.77
N LEU A 170 5.14 3.10 -8.95
CA LEU A 170 4.33 4.06 -9.68
C LEU A 170 4.23 5.38 -8.93
N LEU A 171 3.99 5.35 -7.62
CA LEU A 171 3.92 6.55 -6.77
C LEU A 171 5.25 7.31 -6.75
N GLU A 172 6.39 6.64 -6.65
CA GLU A 172 7.72 7.26 -6.73
C GLU A 172 7.95 8.00 -8.05
N ARG A 173 7.43 7.46 -9.16
CA ARG A 173 7.51 8.13 -10.47
C ARG A 173 6.59 9.34 -10.59
N LEU A 174 5.38 9.27 -9.99
CA LEU A 174 4.39 10.35 -10.04
C LEU A 174 4.73 11.48 -9.07
N TYR A 175 5.33 11.14 -7.95
CA TYR A 175 5.61 12.01 -6.81
C TYR A 175 7.07 11.82 -6.34
N PRO A 176 8.06 12.18 -7.17
CA PRO A 176 9.46 12.04 -6.78
C PRO A 176 9.75 12.88 -5.53
N THR A 177 10.49 12.31 -4.57
CA THR A 177 10.99 13.06 -3.42
C THR A 177 12.04 14.07 -3.88
N GLU A 178 12.20 15.18 -3.16
CA GLU A 178 13.18 16.23 -3.50
C GLU A 178 14.60 15.67 -3.65
N GLU A 179 14.98 14.69 -2.85
CA GLU A 179 16.28 13.99 -2.95
C GLU A 179 16.45 13.23 -4.28
N ALA A 180 15.38 12.55 -4.76
CA ALA A 180 15.40 11.83 -6.03
C ALA A 180 15.32 12.76 -7.26
N ALA A 181 14.79 13.97 -7.08
CA ALA A 181 14.77 15.01 -8.12
C ALA A 181 16.15 15.62 -8.32
N ASP A 182 16.91 15.84 -7.26
CA ASP A 182 18.28 16.39 -7.31
C ASP A 182 19.28 15.40 -7.91
N GLU A 183 19.16 14.09 -7.62
CA GLU A 183 20.00 13.06 -8.26
C GLU A 183 19.79 13.00 -9.78
N LYS A 184 18.54 13.07 -10.26
CA LYS A 184 18.24 13.09 -11.70
C LYS A 184 18.69 14.39 -12.39
N ALA A 185 18.63 15.51 -11.70
CA ALA A 185 19.15 16.78 -12.23
C ALA A 185 20.70 16.75 -12.34
N GLY A 186 21.38 16.09 -11.41
CA GLY A 186 22.82 15.88 -11.44
C GLY A 186 23.31 14.97 -12.58
N GLU A 187 22.57 13.89 -12.88
CA GLU A 187 22.90 12.98 -13.99
C GLU A 187 22.69 13.61 -15.36
N THR A 188 21.67 14.48 -15.53
CA THR A 188 21.42 15.17 -16.81
C THR A 188 22.50 16.20 -17.12
N GLN A 189 23.08 16.87 -16.10
CA GLN A 189 24.21 17.82 -16.29
C GLN A 189 25.53 17.12 -16.55
N ALA A 190 25.71 15.86 -16.11
CA ALA A 190 26.94 15.09 -16.36
C ALA A 190 26.99 14.50 -17.79
N GLN A 191 25.87 14.35 -18.48
CA GLN A 191 25.84 13.90 -19.88
C GLN A 191 26.02 15.02 -20.91
N ASP A 192 25.60 16.24 -20.59
CA ASP A 192 25.78 17.40 -21.51
C ASP A 192 27.22 17.95 -21.51
N GLY A 193 27.99 17.67 -20.46
CA GLY A 193 29.40 18.10 -20.35
C GLY A 193 30.43 17.24 -21.12
N LYS A 194 30.01 16.15 -21.76
CA LYS A 194 30.92 15.19 -22.41
C LYS A 194 30.92 15.26 -23.94
N ASN A 195 30.16 16.18 -24.54
CA ASN A 195 30.00 16.25 -26.01
C ASN A 195 30.55 17.54 -26.64
N THR A 196 31.39 18.31 -25.93
CA THR A 196 32.02 19.55 -26.45
C THR A 196 33.53 19.59 -26.34
N GLU A 197 34.22 18.49 -26.64
CA GLU A 197 35.64 18.52 -26.91
C GLU A 197 35.93 17.62 -28.11
N GLY A 198 36.17 18.22 -29.27
CA GLY A 198 36.70 17.53 -30.43
C GLY A 198 36.27 18.05 -31.78
N GLU A 199 36.52 19.34 -32.07
CA GLU A 199 36.72 19.81 -33.44
C GLU A 199 37.68 21.02 -33.43
N GLU A 200 38.96 20.71 -33.51
CA GLU A 200 40.02 21.67 -33.84
C GLU A 200 40.62 21.29 -35.19
N THR A 201 40.41 22.27 -36.12
CA THR A 201 41.28 22.63 -37.25
C THR A 201 41.88 21.60 -38.21
N THR A 202 41.54 21.80 -39.49
CA THR A 202 42.57 21.97 -40.54
C THR A 202 42.00 22.78 -41.67
N GLU A 203 42.54 24.01 -41.80
CA GLU A 203 42.57 24.82 -43.01
C GLU A 203 43.38 24.11 -44.08
N THR A 204 42.94 24.11 -45.34
CA THR A 204 43.85 24.24 -46.51
C THR A 204 43.11 24.86 -47.67
N GLU A 205 43.76 25.85 -48.17
CA GLU A 205 43.56 26.66 -49.38
C GLU A 205 43.32 25.88 -50.66
N GLY A 206 42.65 26.49 -51.60
CA GLY A 206 42.79 26.08 -52.99
C GLY A 206 41.67 26.58 -53.93
N THR A 207 41.76 27.80 -54.33
CA THR A 207 41.78 28.32 -55.71
C THR A 207 40.64 27.97 -56.68
N LYS A 208 39.92 29.05 -57.11
CA LYS A 208 39.54 29.50 -58.44
C LYS A 208 38.86 28.60 -59.49
N GLU A 209 37.93 29.27 -60.08
CA GLU A 209 37.56 29.43 -61.53
C GLU A 209 36.21 28.78 -61.88
N GLU A 210 35.32 29.58 -62.20
CA GLU A 210 34.89 30.20 -63.49
C GLU A 210 33.74 29.45 -64.19
N GLN A 211 32.74 30.25 -64.47
CA GLN A 211 31.94 30.39 -65.70
C GLN A 211 30.81 29.40 -66.05
N ASN A 212 29.68 30.09 -66.29
CA ASN A 212 28.81 30.01 -67.42
C ASN A 212 27.93 28.74 -67.62
N ALA A 213 26.73 28.94 -67.54
CA ALA A 213 25.62 28.99 -68.51
C ALA A 213 24.26 28.91 -67.81
#